data_ebef6e303e2c26171705d3fb6b7270b5
#
_entry.id   ebef6e303e2c26171705d3fb6b7270b5
#
_cell.length_a   1.000
_cell.length_b   1.000
_cell.length_c   1.000
_cell.angle_alpha   90.00
_cell.angle_beta   90.00
_cell.angle_gamma   90.00
#
_symmetry.space_group_name_H-M   'P 1'
#
loop_
_entity.id
_entity.type
_entity.pdbx_description
1 polymer ?
#
loop_
_entity_poly.entity_id
_entity_poly.type
_entity_poly.pdbx_seq_one_letter_code
_entity_poly.pdbx_strand_id
1 'polypeptide(L)'
;MRRGQTAHRADGELVLLTRPGWIPPRPLALDAVRMTLRELRPDEQLDGCRADLRRYWPHGPGHGARRTETYSAAIEAFDRPGVWFNGPSYRLLDVASAPADHPEGGLGLTFALGRYFDGLDTTEPLAYEEALRRLKGVARPLQGPIRRGLGSPFALDRRAALPGVSTLTVRAEDDDAYFFMHRREAGKVAVAMDTTHVAPAGEFQPHADVLPVWRSDLDLWHNTMREYAEEFLGAADATGSGGVTIDYARDAPYADFQRAVREGRARGWFLGLGLDPLTWKPEICLVCVWDAQAFDEIFASMGERNEEGVLVVGTRAQEGYRGIPFTADNVLGYAEHAGTLPAGRACLTLAWRWRRELGLG
;
A
#
# COMPACT_ATOMS: atom_id res chain seq x y z
N MET A 1 32.52 -12.67 14.35
CA MET A 1 31.38 -12.46 15.24
C MET A 1 30.17 -12.06 14.40
N ARG A 2 29.27 -13.01 14.07
CA ARG A 2 28.04 -12.74 13.29
C ARG A 2 26.93 -12.51 14.29
N ARG A 3 26.60 -11.26 14.58
CA ARG A 3 25.34 -10.94 15.26
C ARG A 3 24.23 -11.03 14.22
N GLY A 4 23.39 -12.05 14.38
CA GLY A 4 22.20 -12.22 13.57
C GLY A 4 21.29 -11.00 13.72
N GLN A 5 21.00 -10.37 12.58
CA GLN A 5 19.86 -9.46 12.49
C GLN A 5 18.60 -10.32 12.52
N THR A 6 18.10 -10.57 13.70
CA THR A 6 16.75 -11.10 13.90
C THR A 6 15.80 -9.99 13.44
N ALA A 7 15.07 -10.23 12.35
CA ALA A 7 13.90 -9.43 12.03
C ALA A 7 12.95 -9.59 13.22
N HIS A 8 12.86 -8.58 14.08
CA HIS A 8 11.90 -8.56 15.17
C HIS A 8 10.51 -8.43 14.54
N ARG A 9 9.74 -9.52 14.53
CA ARG A 9 8.30 -9.44 14.48
C ARG A 9 7.90 -8.68 15.74
N ALA A 10 7.44 -7.44 15.57
CA ALA A 10 6.75 -6.77 16.65
C ALA A 10 5.45 -7.52 16.87
N ASP A 11 5.36 -8.27 17.96
CA ASP A 11 4.27 -9.14 18.32
C ASP A 11 3.96 -10.21 17.26
N GLY A 12 3.99 -11.48 17.61
CA GLY A 12 3.92 -12.64 16.70
C GLY A 12 2.74 -12.71 15.71
N GLU A 13 1.89 -11.67 15.65
CA GLU A 13 0.67 -11.54 14.87
C GLU A 13 0.83 -10.73 13.58
N LEU A 14 1.81 -9.80 13.49
CA LEU A 14 1.99 -9.00 12.27
C LEU A 14 2.71 -9.81 11.19
N VAL A 15 2.08 -9.87 10.02
CA VAL A 15 2.63 -10.58 8.86
C VAL A 15 3.67 -9.78 8.07
N LEU A 16 3.78 -8.47 8.32
CA LEU A 16 4.78 -7.61 7.69
C LEU A 16 6.12 -7.69 8.43
N LEU A 17 7.22 -7.51 7.70
CA LEU A 17 8.53 -7.30 8.29
C LEU A 17 8.61 -5.85 8.80
N THR A 18 8.93 -5.67 10.08
CA THR A 18 9.00 -4.35 10.70
C THR A 18 10.32 -4.13 11.43
N ARG A 19 10.60 -2.87 11.78
CA ARG A 19 11.67 -2.47 12.68
C ARG A 19 11.10 -1.74 13.91
N PRO A 20 11.83 -1.68 15.01
CA PRO A 20 11.45 -0.83 16.13
C PRO A 20 11.13 0.59 15.68
N GLY A 21 9.98 1.12 16.11
CA GLY A 21 9.50 2.46 15.76
C GLY A 21 8.75 2.56 14.42
N TRP A 22 8.68 1.52 13.59
CA TRP A 22 7.86 1.54 12.38
C TRP A 22 6.37 1.31 12.67
N ILE A 23 6.07 0.62 13.75
CA ILE A 23 4.73 0.53 14.32
C ILE A 23 4.73 1.43 15.55
N PRO A 24 4.00 2.55 15.55
CA PRO A 24 3.94 3.44 16.70
C PRO A 24 3.24 2.75 17.88
N PRO A 25 3.45 3.23 19.12
CA PRO A 25 2.80 2.64 20.29
C PRO A 25 1.28 2.90 20.34
N ARG A 26 0.79 3.85 19.57
CA ARG A 26 -0.63 4.22 19.38
C ARG A 26 -0.84 4.73 17.94
N PRO A 27 -2.07 4.76 17.42
CA PRO A 27 -2.35 5.40 16.13
C PRO A 27 -1.88 6.85 16.12
N LEU A 28 -1.25 7.27 15.03
CA LEU A 28 -0.84 8.66 14.84
C LEU A 28 -1.84 9.35 13.91
N ALA A 29 -2.22 10.59 14.21
CA ALA A 29 -2.91 11.41 13.25
C ALA A 29 -2.06 11.58 11.98
N LEU A 30 -2.68 11.67 10.79
CA LEU A 30 -1.93 11.69 9.53
C LEU A 30 -0.96 12.88 9.45
N ASP A 31 -1.32 14.03 10.02
CA ASP A 31 -0.47 15.24 10.11
C ASP A 31 0.72 15.10 11.07
N ALA A 32 0.70 14.13 11.98
CA ALA A 32 1.84 13.78 12.82
C ALA A 32 2.92 12.96 12.07
N VAL A 33 2.64 12.48 10.87
CA VAL A 33 3.60 11.81 10.01
C VAL A 33 4.27 12.85 9.11
N ARG A 34 5.52 13.18 9.44
CA ARG A 34 6.29 14.15 8.65
C ARG A 34 6.88 13.49 7.42
N MET A 35 6.57 14.04 6.26
CA MET A 35 7.10 13.56 4.99
C MET A 35 8.04 14.59 4.37
N THR A 36 9.16 14.13 3.86
CA THR A 36 10.18 14.97 3.23
C THR A 36 10.52 14.42 1.85
N LEU A 37 10.45 15.27 0.83
CA LEU A 37 10.94 14.95 -0.50
C LEU A 37 12.34 15.55 -0.70
N ARG A 38 13.28 14.74 -1.14
CA ARG A 38 14.62 15.17 -1.52
C ARG A 38 15.09 14.52 -2.81
N GLU A 39 16.09 15.07 -3.41
CA GLU A 39 16.75 14.45 -4.56
C GLU A 39 17.55 13.20 -4.13
N LEU A 40 17.69 12.26 -5.07
CA LEU A 40 18.55 11.11 -4.90
C LEU A 40 20.02 11.53 -4.91
N ARG A 41 20.80 10.99 -4.00
CA ARG A 41 22.26 11.09 -4.05
C ARG A 41 22.81 10.21 -5.18
N PRO A 42 24.02 10.46 -5.68
CA PRO A 42 24.61 9.65 -6.74
C PRO A 42 24.71 8.15 -6.42
N ASP A 43 24.96 7.79 -5.18
CA ASP A 43 25.05 6.40 -4.70
C ASP A 43 23.68 5.72 -4.48
N GLU A 44 22.61 6.49 -4.51
CA GLU A 44 21.22 6.02 -4.41
C GLU A 44 20.55 5.86 -5.78
N GLN A 45 21.19 6.33 -6.84
CA GLN A 45 20.73 6.09 -8.20
C GLN A 45 20.89 4.60 -8.52
N LEU A 46 19.76 3.98 -8.85
CA LEU A 46 19.73 2.57 -9.21
C LEU A 46 19.59 2.47 -10.72
N ASP A 47 20.53 1.81 -11.36
CA ASP A 47 20.45 1.47 -12.79
C ASP A 47 19.51 0.27 -12.98
N GLY A 48 18.27 0.39 -12.52
CA GLY A 48 17.31 -0.71 -12.55
C GLY A 48 17.78 -1.91 -11.73
N CYS A 49 17.36 -3.11 -12.09
CA CYS A 49 17.88 -4.31 -11.48
C CYS A 49 19.35 -4.52 -11.87
N ARG A 50 20.19 -4.86 -10.89
CA ARG A 50 21.61 -5.13 -11.13
C ARG A 50 21.78 -6.13 -12.26
N ALA A 51 22.66 -5.83 -13.20
CA ALA A 51 22.89 -6.66 -14.39
C ALA A 51 23.24 -8.13 -14.07
N ASP A 52 23.89 -8.38 -12.94
CA ASP A 52 24.22 -9.72 -12.44
C ASP A 52 22.98 -10.52 -12.00
N LEU A 53 21.85 -9.87 -11.69
CA LEU A 53 20.60 -10.51 -11.31
C LEU A 53 19.73 -10.91 -12.51
N ARG A 54 19.94 -10.32 -13.68
CA ARG A 54 19.18 -10.61 -14.91
C ARG A 54 19.18 -12.10 -15.29
N ARG A 55 20.20 -12.83 -14.95
CA ARG A 55 20.29 -14.29 -15.22
C ARG A 55 19.21 -15.11 -14.52
N TYR A 56 18.57 -14.55 -13.49
CA TYR A 56 17.49 -15.22 -12.74
C TYR A 56 16.10 -14.83 -13.22
N TRP A 57 16.02 -13.91 -14.17
CA TRP A 57 14.72 -13.47 -14.70
C TRP A 57 14.10 -14.50 -15.61
N PRO A 58 12.77 -14.48 -15.79
CA PRO A 58 12.10 -15.37 -16.70
C PRO A 58 12.63 -15.22 -18.12
N HIS A 59 12.68 -16.32 -18.83
CA HIS A 59 12.98 -16.35 -20.24
C HIS A 59 11.68 -16.47 -21.01
N GLY A 60 11.53 -15.69 -22.08
CA GLY A 60 10.38 -15.76 -22.95
C GLY A 60 10.18 -17.13 -23.59
N PRO A 61 8.96 -17.45 -24.03
CA PRO A 61 8.69 -18.64 -24.82
C PRO A 61 9.41 -18.54 -26.16
N GLY A 62 10.17 -19.56 -26.50
CA GLY A 62 10.84 -19.68 -27.79
C GLY A 62 12.34 -19.94 -27.71
N HIS A 63 12.84 -20.62 -28.71
CA HIS A 63 14.26 -20.93 -28.84
C HIS A 63 15.03 -19.64 -29.21
N GLY A 64 15.94 -19.21 -28.37
CA GLY A 64 16.73 -18.02 -28.57
C GLY A 64 16.11 -16.74 -28.01
N ALA A 65 15.14 -16.85 -27.11
CA ALA A 65 14.55 -15.69 -26.43
C ALA A 65 15.62 -14.78 -25.85
N ARG A 66 15.67 -13.53 -26.32
CA ARG A 66 16.52 -12.50 -25.75
C ARG A 66 16.10 -12.28 -24.31
N ARG A 67 17.05 -12.22 -23.38
CA ARG A 67 16.81 -11.71 -22.06
C ARG A 67 16.39 -10.25 -22.19
N THR A 68 15.31 -9.90 -21.57
CA THR A 68 14.89 -8.51 -21.48
C THR A 68 15.87 -7.71 -20.63
N GLU A 69 15.96 -6.42 -20.86
CA GLU A 69 16.88 -5.57 -20.09
C GLU A 69 16.37 -5.34 -18.67
N THR A 70 15.05 -5.32 -18.47
CA THR A 70 14.37 -5.13 -17.19
C THR A 70 13.31 -6.21 -16.97
N TYR A 71 12.87 -6.39 -15.73
CA TYR A 71 11.78 -7.31 -15.42
C TYR A 71 10.44 -6.78 -15.95
N SER A 72 10.22 -5.47 -15.86
CA SER A 72 9.06 -4.78 -16.46
C SER A 72 8.98 -5.03 -17.97
N ALA A 73 10.10 -4.97 -18.69
CA ALA A 73 10.13 -5.34 -20.11
C ALA A 73 9.78 -6.82 -20.36
N ALA A 74 10.09 -7.72 -19.41
CA ALA A 74 9.66 -9.10 -19.50
C ALA A 74 8.15 -9.23 -19.31
N ILE A 75 7.55 -8.55 -18.34
CA ILE A 75 6.10 -8.50 -18.14
C ILE A 75 5.42 -7.95 -19.40
N GLU A 76 5.90 -6.84 -19.94
CA GLU A 76 5.34 -6.25 -21.16
C GLU A 76 5.34 -7.21 -22.35
N ALA A 77 6.41 -8.00 -22.47
CA ALA A 77 6.58 -8.91 -23.59
C ALA A 77 5.75 -10.19 -23.47
N PHE A 78 5.47 -10.67 -22.26
CA PHE A 78 4.91 -12.01 -22.05
C PHE A 78 3.53 -12.04 -21.42
N ASP A 79 3.19 -11.05 -20.59
CA ASP A 79 1.93 -11.00 -19.86
C ASP A 79 1.57 -9.54 -19.52
N ARG A 80 1.48 -8.69 -20.54
CA ARG A 80 1.21 -7.27 -20.39
C ARG A 80 -0.18 -7.05 -19.80
N PRO A 81 -0.29 -6.36 -18.62
CA PRO A 81 -1.57 -5.94 -18.07
C PRO A 81 -2.31 -4.94 -18.95
N GLY A 82 -3.63 -4.82 -18.75
CA GLY A 82 -4.45 -3.86 -19.48
C GLY A 82 -4.03 -2.41 -19.24
N VAL A 83 -3.69 -2.06 -18.00
CA VAL A 83 -3.08 -0.78 -17.64
C VAL A 83 -1.58 -1.00 -17.46
N TRP A 84 -0.79 -0.38 -18.34
CA TRP A 84 0.67 -0.52 -18.36
C TRP A 84 1.34 0.84 -18.62
N PHE A 85 1.65 1.55 -17.56
CA PHE A 85 2.20 2.89 -17.62
C PHE A 85 3.31 3.09 -16.58
N ASN A 86 4.45 3.64 -16.98
CA ASN A 86 5.58 3.95 -16.10
C ASN A 86 5.43 5.34 -15.49
N GLY A 87 4.42 5.51 -14.64
CA GLY A 87 4.12 6.76 -13.95
C GLY A 87 5.16 7.15 -12.89
N PRO A 88 5.09 8.40 -12.41
CA PRO A 88 5.87 8.83 -11.26
C PRO A 88 5.38 8.10 -10.01
N SER A 89 6.30 7.82 -9.08
CA SER A 89 5.97 7.23 -7.77
C SER A 89 6.95 7.75 -6.72
N TYR A 90 6.55 7.76 -5.45
CA TYR A 90 7.44 8.12 -4.35
C TYR A 90 8.28 6.92 -3.93
N ARG A 91 9.60 7.09 -3.90
CA ARG A 91 10.55 6.10 -3.43
C ARG A 91 10.92 6.39 -1.98
N LEU A 92 10.57 5.49 -1.07
CA LEU A 92 10.93 5.58 0.34
C LEU A 92 12.42 5.30 0.53
N LEU A 93 13.13 6.22 1.13
CA LEU A 93 14.58 6.16 1.36
C LEU A 93 14.92 5.89 2.83
N ASP A 94 14.15 6.46 3.75
CA ASP A 94 14.41 6.35 5.17
C ASP A 94 13.14 6.50 6.00
N VAL A 95 13.17 5.88 7.17
CA VAL A 95 12.10 5.94 8.18
C VAL A 95 12.74 6.27 9.52
N ALA A 96 12.51 7.47 10.01
CA ALA A 96 12.98 7.97 11.29
C ALA A 96 11.83 7.96 12.30
N SER A 97 11.93 7.16 13.35
CA SER A 97 11.03 7.27 14.50
C SER A 97 11.43 8.45 15.38
N ALA A 98 10.46 9.16 15.94
CA ALA A 98 10.77 10.15 16.97
C ALA A 98 11.47 9.48 18.16
N PRO A 99 12.34 10.23 18.85
CA PRO A 99 12.90 9.75 20.10
C PRO A 99 11.80 9.30 21.07
N ALA A 100 12.08 8.27 21.86
CA ALA A 100 11.09 7.65 22.77
C ALA A 100 10.54 8.62 23.84
N ASP A 101 11.26 9.71 24.09
CA ASP A 101 10.91 10.78 25.02
C ASP A 101 10.08 11.91 24.39
N HIS A 102 9.80 11.85 23.09
CA HIS A 102 8.92 12.85 22.44
C HIS A 102 7.46 12.60 22.84
N PRO A 103 6.78 13.56 23.51
CA PRO A 103 5.50 13.32 24.19
C PRO A 103 4.37 12.91 23.23
N GLU A 104 4.42 13.29 21.97
CA GLU A 104 3.38 12.96 21.00
C GLU A 104 3.73 11.78 20.08
N GLY A 105 4.96 11.28 20.18
CA GLY A 105 5.49 10.38 19.17
C GLY A 105 5.60 11.11 17.82
N GLY A 106 6.15 10.49 16.85
CA GLY A 106 6.21 11.04 15.50
C GLY A 106 6.97 10.10 14.60
N LEU A 107 6.66 10.13 13.32
CA LEU A 107 7.34 9.36 12.29
C LEU A 107 7.79 10.32 11.20
N GLY A 108 9.05 10.22 10.81
CA GLY A 108 9.59 10.90 9.64
C GLY A 108 9.78 9.92 8.50
N LEU A 109 9.20 10.22 7.35
CA LEU A 109 9.37 9.44 6.13
C LEU A 109 10.12 10.32 5.11
N THR A 110 11.24 9.83 4.61
CA THR A 110 12.03 10.54 3.60
C THR A 110 11.84 9.85 2.25
N PHE A 111 11.45 10.62 1.26
CA PHE A 111 11.18 10.15 -0.10
C PHE A 111 12.08 10.82 -1.13
N ALA A 112 12.24 10.17 -2.24
CA ALA A 112 12.64 10.74 -3.52
C ALA A 112 11.62 10.34 -4.58
N LEU A 113 11.77 10.89 -5.79
CA LEU A 113 11.00 10.41 -6.93
C LEU A 113 11.64 9.17 -7.53
N GLY A 114 10.78 8.27 -7.95
CA GLY A 114 11.06 7.10 -8.74
C GLY A 114 10.02 6.92 -9.83
N ARG A 115 10.07 5.80 -10.50
CA ARG A 115 9.10 5.37 -11.51
C ARG A 115 8.48 4.05 -11.11
N TYR A 116 7.24 3.83 -11.48
CA TYR A 116 6.52 2.61 -11.16
C TYR A 116 7.27 1.34 -11.59
N PHE A 117 7.90 1.36 -12.78
CA PHE A 117 8.66 0.21 -13.26
C PHE A 117 9.95 -0.04 -12.46
N ASP A 118 10.54 0.98 -11.84
CA ASP A 118 11.69 0.77 -10.93
C ASP A 118 11.28 -0.10 -9.74
N GLY A 119 10.07 0.10 -9.23
CA GLY A 119 9.47 -0.73 -8.18
C GLY A 119 9.22 -2.15 -8.66
N LEU A 120 8.58 -2.34 -9.81
CA LEU A 120 8.35 -3.66 -10.41
C LEU A 120 9.65 -4.41 -10.63
N ASP A 121 10.69 -3.74 -11.14
CA ASP A 121 12.01 -4.34 -11.37
C ASP A 121 12.72 -4.75 -10.08
N THR A 122 12.20 -4.34 -8.93
CA THR A 122 12.68 -4.74 -7.60
C THR A 122 11.79 -5.81 -6.96
N THR A 123 10.47 -5.60 -6.94
CA THR A 123 9.51 -6.41 -6.19
C THR A 123 9.18 -7.73 -6.88
N GLU A 124 8.94 -7.68 -8.19
CA GLU A 124 8.55 -8.87 -8.95
C GLU A 124 9.68 -9.91 -9.10
N PRO A 125 10.96 -9.53 -9.31
CA PRO A 125 12.07 -10.49 -9.25
C PRO A 125 12.17 -11.24 -7.92
N LEU A 126 11.83 -10.58 -6.79
CA LEU A 126 11.82 -11.22 -5.48
C LEU A 126 10.70 -12.26 -5.34
N ALA A 127 9.50 -11.92 -5.83
CA ALA A 127 8.37 -12.84 -5.87
C ALA A 127 8.65 -14.04 -6.79
N TYR A 128 9.19 -13.77 -7.98
CA TYR A 128 9.57 -14.80 -8.95
C TYR A 128 10.64 -15.76 -8.40
N GLU A 129 11.67 -15.24 -7.74
CA GLU A 129 12.71 -16.04 -7.10
C GLU A 129 12.12 -17.03 -6.08
N GLU A 130 11.17 -16.56 -5.25
CA GLU A 130 10.52 -17.40 -4.25
C GLU A 130 9.59 -18.44 -4.92
N ALA A 131 8.86 -18.07 -5.96
CA ALA A 131 8.03 -19.00 -6.71
C ALA A 131 8.87 -20.13 -7.33
N LEU A 132 9.98 -19.78 -7.99
CA LEU A 132 10.91 -20.77 -8.55
C LEU A 132 11.49 -21.69 -7.49
N ARG A 133 11.83 -21.14 -6.32
CA ARG A 133 12.37 -21.90 -5.22
C ARG A 133 11.36 -22.92 -4.69
N ARG A 134 10.09 -22.53 -4.55
CA ARG A 134 9.01 -23.43 -4.13
C ARG A 134 8.77 -24.53 -5.17
N LEU A 135 8.70 -24.18 -6.44
CA LEU A 135 8.54 -25.14 -7.54
C LEU A 135 9.69 -26.18 -7.58
N LYS A 136 10.91 -25.77 -7.22
CA LYS A 136 12.07 -26.68 -7.17
C LYS A 136 12.21 -27.44 -5.84
N GLY A 137 11.27 -27.31 -4.92
CA GLY A 137 11.28 -27.98 -3.62
C GLY A 137 12.44 -27.61 -2.70
N VAL A 138 13.01 -26.41 -2.85
CA VAL A 138 14.13 -25.94 -2.00
C VAL A 138 13.63 -25.56 -0.61
N ALA A 139 14.10 -26.28 0.41
CA ALA A 139 13.56 -26.20 1.78
C ALA A 139 13.84 -24.88 2.53
N ARG A 140 14.82 -24.07 2.12
CA ARG A 140 15.16 -22.82 2.82
C ARG A 140 14.43 -21.63 2.21
N PRO A 141 13.44 -21.03 2.90
CA PRO A 141 12.70 -19.88 2.40
C PRO A 141 13.56 -18.61 2.35
N LEU A 142 13.22 -17.71 1.41
CA LEU A 142 13.67 -16.31 1.38
C LEU A 142 15.21 -16.09 1.36
N GLN A 143 15.98 -16.97 0.72
CA GLN A 143 17.44 -16.89 0.63
C GLN A 143 17.98 -17.10 -0.79
N GLY A 144 17.25 -16.64 -1.79
CA GLY A 144 17.69 -16.71 -3.19
C GLY A 144 18.81 -15.71 -3.52
N PRO A 145 19.39 -15.81 -4.72
CA PRO A 145 20.47 -14.93 -5.16
C PRO A 145 20.07 -13.46 -5.29
N ILE A 146 18.81 -13.17 -5.66
CA ILE A 146 18.32 -11.79 -5.76
C ILE A 146 18.33 -11.14 -4.38
N ARG A 147 17.72 -11.80 -3.38
CA ARG A 147 17.72 -11.32 -2.00
C ARG A 147 19.13 -11.16 -1.43
N ARG A 148 20.03 -12.08 -1.72
CA ARG A 148 21.43 -11.95 -1.28
C ARG A 148 22.15 -10.78 -1.95
N GLY A 149 21.87 -10.52 -3.22
CA GLY A 149 22.43 -9.39 -3.95
C GLY A 149 21.93 -8.05 -3.43
N LEU A 150 20.64 -7.95 -3.09
CA LEU A 150 20.04 -6.76 -2.51
C LEU A 150 20.44 -6.55 -1.04
N GLY A 151 20.70 -7.64 -0.29
CA GLY A 151 21.13 -7.57 1.09
C GLY A 151 19.97 -7.52 2.09
N SER A 152 19.89 -6.45 2.87
CA SER A 152 18.83 -6.28 3.88
C SER A 152 17.54 -5.73 3.24
N PRO A 153 16.36 -6.28 3.58
CA PRO A 153 15.08 -5.69 3.15
C PRO A 153 14.90 -4.25 3.64
N PHE A 154 15.56 -3.89 4.73
CA PHE A 154 15.47 -2.57 5.36
C PHE A 154 16.49 -1.55 4.83
N ALA A 155 17.34 -1.92 3.88
CA ALA A 155 18.20 -0.99 3.16
C ALA A 155 17.39 -0.34 2.02
N LEU A 156 16.48 0.57 2.39
CA LEU A 156 15.51 1.19 1.48
C LEU A 156 16.19 2.05 0.42
N ASP A 157 17.27 2.71 0.79
CA ASP A 157 18.10 3.55 -0.07
C ASP A 157 18.82 2.77 -1.18
N ARG A 158 18.97 1.44 -1.00
CA ARG A 158 19.70 0.57 -1.94
C ARG A 158 18.83 -0.10 -3.00
N ARG A 159 17.55 0.19 -3.04
CA ARG A 159 16.57 -0.40 -3.98
C ARG A 159 15.43 0.57 -4.26
N ALA A 160 14.68 0.34 -5.31
CA ALA A 160 13.45 1.09 -5.57
C ALA A 160 12.34 0.62 -4.63
N ALA A 161 12.32 1.16 -3.41
CA ALA A 161 11.33 0.86 -2.38
C ALA A 161 10.12 1.78 -2.57
N LEU A 162 9.20 1.44 -3.48
CA LEU A 162 7.97 2.19 -3.71
C LEU A 162 6.88 1.68 -2.77
N PRO A 163 6.31 2.52 -1.90
CA PRO A 163 5.31 2.07 -0.96
C PRO A 163 3.91 2.00 -1.57
N GLY A 164 3.15 0.99 -1.14
CA GLY A 164 1.70 1.00 -1.18
C GLY A 164 1.13 1.75 0.02
N VAL A 165 -0.05 2.33 -0.16
CA VAL A 165 -0.90 2.87 0.91
C VAL A 165 -2.14 2.01 0.98
N SER A 166 -2.37 1.41 2.15
CA SER A 166 -3.50 0.52 2.41
C SER A 166 -4.35 1.11 3.52
N THR A 167 -5.58 1.50 3.20
CA THR A 167 -6.49 2.17 4.12
C THR A 167 -7.65 1.26 4.48
N LEU A 168 -7.79 0.93 5.76
CA LEU A 168 -8.99 0.30 6.27
C LEU A 168 -10.08 1.36 6.44
N THR A 169 -11.14 1.30 5.67
CA THR A 169 -12.31 2.17 5.82
C THR A 169 -13.27 1.58 6.83
N VAL A 170 -13.63 2.39 7.82
CA VAL A 170 -14.60 2.05 8.85
C VAL A 170 -15.72 3.08 8.86
N ARG A 171 -16.96 2.65 8.72
CA ARG A 171 -18.18 3.42 8.93
C ARG A 171 -18.66 3.19 10.37
N ALA A 172 -18.66 4.23 11.18
CA ALA A 172 -19.05 4.19 12.58
C ALA A 172 -20.46 4.77 12.77
N GLU A 173 -21.31 4.05 13.46
CA GLU A 173 -22.71 4.41 13.74
C GLU A 173 -23.03 4.11 15.19
N ASP A 174 -23.12 5.13 16.04
CA ASP A 174 -23.35 5.01 17.49
C ASP A 174 -22.40 3.96 18.13
N ASP A 175 -22.95 2.83 18.57
CA ASP A 175 -22.21 1.72 19.19
C ASP A 175 -21.74 0.66 18.19
N ASP A 176 -22.11 0.78 16.91
CA ASP A 176 -21.78 -0.16 15.84
C ASP A 176 -20.71 0.41 14.89
N ALA A 177 -19.89 -0.46 14.34
CA ALA A 177 -18.94 -0.10 13.30
C ALA A 177 -18.89 -1.17 12.20
N TYR A 178 -18.61 -0.74 10.99
CA TYR A 178 -18.58 -1.60 9.81
C TYR A 178 -17.35 -1.26 8.96
N PHE A 179 -16.67 -2.27 8.41
CA PHE A 179 -15.51 -2.07 7.55
C PHE A 179 -15.74 -2.64 6.15
N PHE A 180 -14.89 -2.25 5.21
CA PHE A 180 -15.00 -2.62 3.81
C PHE A 180 -13.74 -3.36 3.34
N MET A 181 -13.95 -4.37 2.49
CA MET A 181 -12.89 -5.15 1.87
C MET A 181 -13.07 -5.14 0.36
N HIS A 182 -11.99 -5.16 -0.38
CA HIS A 182 -11.98 -5.29 -1.82
C HIS A 182 -11.46 -6.68 -2.21
N ARG A 183 -12.19 -7.38 -3.06
CA ARG A 183 -11.76 -8.64 -3.64
C ARG A 183 -11.31 -8.42 -5.07
N ARG A 184 -10.04 -8.63 -5.32
CA ARG A 184 -9.43 -8.48 -6.65
C ARG A 184 -9.82 -9.64 -7.55
N GLU A 185 -10.39 -9.35 -8.71
CA GLU A 185 -10.81 -10.37 -9.67
C GLU A 185 -9.66 -10.78 -10.58
N ALA A 186 -9.55 -12.09 -10.86
CA ALA A 186 -8.58 -12.61 -11.80
C ALA A 186 -8.77 -12.00 -13.21
N GLY A 187 -7.65 -11.62 -13.83
CA GLY A 187 -7.63 -11.04 -15.18
C GLY A 187 -7.82 -9.52 -15.26
N LYS A 188 -8.11 -8.84 -14.15
CA LYS A 188 -8.25 -7.38 -14.11
C LYS A 188 -7.00 -6.68 -13.59
N VAL A 189 -6.25 -7.32 -12.71
CA VAL A 189 -5.06 -6.75 -12.06
C VAL A 189 -3.80 -7.52 -12.42
N ALA A 190 -2.67 -6.83 -12.45
CA ALA A 190 -1.36 -7.41 -12.79
C ALA A 190 -0.79 -8.30 -11.68
N VAL A 191 -1.13 -8.03 -10.43
CA VAL A 191 -0.60 -8.71 -9.24
C VAL A 191 -1.71 -9.04 -8.25
N ALA A 192 -1.48 -10.10 -7.44
CA ALA A 192 -2.35 -10.48 -6.34
C ALA A 192 -3.80 -10.82 -6.74
N MET A 193 -3.98 -11.50 -7.85
CA MET A 193 -5.28 -12.00 -8.33
C MET A 193 -5.95 -12.94 -7.31
N ASP A 194 -7.29 -12.92 -7.25
CA ASP A 194 -8.12 -13.71 -6.33
C ASP A 194 -7.80 -13.51 -4.84
N THR A 195 -7.28 -12.34 -4.50
CA THR A 195 -6.99 -11.97 -3.11
C THR A 195 -7.99 -10.94 -2.60
N THR A 196 -8.06 -10.82 -1.28
CA THR A 196 -8.84 -9.80 -0.58
C THR A 196 -7.91 -8.76 0.04
N HIS A 197 -8.32 -7.51 0.01
CA HIS A 197 -7.56 -6.42 0.59
C HIS A 197 -8.48 -5.44 1.32
N VAL A 198 -7.91 -4.59 2.19
CA VAL A 198 -8.63 -3.40 2.68
C VAL A 198 -8.86 -2.43 1.52
N ALA A 199 -9.87 -1.61 1.62
CA ALA A 199 -10.19 -0.59 0.63
C ALA A 199 -10.31 0.79 1.31
N PRO A 200 -9.77 1.83 0.64
CA PRO A 200 -9.02 1.80 -0.60
C PRO A 200 -7.55 1.42 -0.42
N ALA A 201 -6.89 1.00 -1.50
CA ALA A 201 -5.48 0.66 -1.48
C ALA A 201 -4.80 0.83 -2.85
N GLY A 202 -3.76 1.64 -2.91
CA GLY A 202 -3.01 1.91 -4.14
C GLY A 202 -1.54 2.23 -3.93
N GLU A 203 -0.87 2.64 -4.99
CA GLU A 203 0.51 3.12 -4.92
C GLU A 203 0.57 4.51 -4.28
N PHE A 204 1.63 4.78 -3.52
CA PHE A 204 1.92 6.13 -3.07
C PHE A 204 2.59 6.92 -4.20
N GLN A 205 1.79 7.69 -4.92
CA GLN A 205 2.23 8.36 -6.13
C GLN A 205 1.58 9.74 -6.31
N PRO A 206 2.24 10.69 -6.99
CA PRO A 206 1.57 11.93 -7.38
C PRO A 206 0.64 11.69 -8.58
N HIS A 207 -0.46 12.45 -8.68
CA HIS A 207 -1.40 12.30 -9.79
C HIS A 207 -0.88 12.83 -11.14
N ALA A 208 0.17 13.66 -11.12
CA ALA A 208 0.78 14.18 -12.33
C ALA A 208 2.30 14.31 -12.22
N ASP A 209 2.99 14.17 -13.36
CA ASP A 209 4.46 14.16 -13.44
C ASP A 209 5.03 15.59 -13.56
N VAL A 210 4.68 16.46 -12.61
CA VAL A 210 5.17 17.84 -12.56
C VAL A 210 5.55 18.23 -11.12
N LEU A 211 6.64 18.99 -10.98
CA LEU A 211 7.26 19.30 -9.68
C LEU A 211 6.30 19.91 -8.64
N PRO A 212 5.40 20.85 -8.95
CA PRO A 212 4.45 21.36 -7.98
C PRO A 212 3.56 20.24 -7.39
N VAL A 213 3.08 19.34 -8.24
CA VAL A 213 2.23 18.20 -7.84
C VAL A 213 3.01 17.21 -7.01
N TRP A 214 4.28 16.95 -7.32
CA TRP A 214 5.10 16.05 -6.51
C TRP A 214 5.26 16.50 -5.07
N ARG A 215 5.17 17.80 -4.79
CA ARG A 215 5.22 18.36 -3.44
C ARG A 215 3.86 18.41 -2.78
N SER A 216 2.83 18.78 -3.52
CA SER A 216 1.47 18.86 -2.97
C SER A 216 0.85 17.50 -2.68
N ASP A 217 1.22 16.49 -3.47
CA ASP A 217 0.71 15.12 -3.35
C ASP A 217 1.56 14.23 -2.44
N LEU A 218 2.66 14.74 -1.90
CA LEU A 218 3.39 14.06 -0.84
C LEU A 218 2.60 14.14 0.46
N ASP A 219 1.43 13.57 0.44
CA ASP A 219 0.42 13.62 1.49
C ASP A 219 -0.41 12.33 1.48
N LEU A 220 -0.46 11.65 2.64
CA LEU A 220 -1.17 10.37 2.75
C LEU A 220 -2.68 10.54 2.59
N TRP A 221 -3.23 11.68 3.04
CA TRP A 221 -4.65 11.94 2.90
C TRP A 221 -5.02 12.25 1.44
N HIS A 222 -4.21 13.04 0.73
CA HIS A 222 -4.43 13.29 -0.70
C HIS A 222 -4.40 11.98 -1.50
N ASN A 223 -3.44 11.10 -1.24
CA ASN A 223 -3.41 9.77 -1.87
C ASN A 223 -4.69 8.99 -1.55
N THR A 224 -5.05 8.90 -0.26
CA THR A 224 -6.25 8.16 0.16
C THR A 224 -7.52 8.72 -0.47
N MET A 225 -7.64 10.03 -0.62
CA MET A 225 -8.80 10.65 -1.31
C MET A 225 -8.90 10.25 -2.78
N ARG A 226 -7.78 10.17 -3.49
CA ARG A 226 -7.79 9.71 -4.89
C ARG A 226 -8.24 8.26 -5.00
N GLU A 227 -7.69 7.40 -4.17
CA GLU A 227 -8.10 6.00 -4.13
C GLU A 227 -9.58 5.84 -3.73
N TYR A 228 -10.12 6.69 -2.82
CA TYR A 228 -11.56 6.72 -2.55
C TYR A 228 -12.38 7.10 -3.78
N ALA A 229 -11.92 8.11 -4.53
CA ALA A 229 -12.62 8.52 -5.75
C ALA A 229 -12.63 7.39 -6.79
N GLU A 230 -11.53 6.68 -6.94
CA GLU A 230 -11.39 5.58 -7.89
C GLU A 230 -12.13 4.31 -7.44
N GLU A 231 -11.84 3.81 -6.25
CA GLU A 231 -12.35 2.52 -5.81
C GLU A 231 -13.81 2.56 -5.32
N PHE A 232 -14.24 3.65 -4.67
CA PHE A 232 -15.58 3.76 -4.09
C PHE A 232 -16.56 4.50 -5.00
N LEU A 233 -16.10 5.52 -5.72
CA LEU A 233 -16.98 6.33 -6.56
C LEU A 233 -16.83 6.04 -8.06
N GLY A 234 -15.89 5.17 -8.45
CA GLY A 234 -15.69 4.78 -9.84
C GLY A 234 -15.15 5.89 -10.73
N ALA A 235 -14.46 6.88 -10.15
CA ALA A 235 -13.76 7.89 -10.92
C ALA A 235 -12.64 7.25 -11.74
N ALA A 236 -12.32 7.82 -12.90
CA ALA A 236 -11.17 7.40 -13.67
C ALA A 236 -9.87 7.69 -12.89
N ASP A 237 -8.88 6.80 -13.02
CA ASP A 237 -7.55 7.00 -12.43
C ASP A 237 -7.02 8.39 -12.80
N ALA A 238 -6.73 9.19 -11.77
CA ALA A 238 -6.18 10.53 -11.94
C ALA A 238 -4.73 10.50 -12.46
N THR A 239 -4.05 9.37 -12.33
CA THR A 239 -2.66 9.18 -12.70
C THR A 239 -2.52 9.12 -14.22
N GLY A 240 -1.79 10.06 -14.79
CA GLY A 240 -1.57 10.12 -16.25
C GLY A 240 -2.61 10.92 -17.03
N SER A 241 -3.57 11.58 -16.41
CA SER A 241 -4.63 12.39 -17.05
C SER A 241 -4.14 13.70 -17.68
N GLY A 242 -2.87 13.78 -18.10
CA GLY A 242 -2.39 14.92 -18.91
C GLY A 242 -2.06 16.20 -18.14
N GLY A 243 -1.86 16.12 -16.81
CA GLY A 243 -1.37 17.25 -16.02
C GLY A 243 -2.47 18.22 -15.53
N VAL A 244 -3.71 17.79 -15.49
CA VAL A 244 -4.78 18.54 -14.81
C VAL A 244 -4.47 18.53 -13.31
N THR A 245 -4.32 19.71 -12.74
CA THR A 245 -4.05 19.87 -11.30
C THR A 245 -5.35 19.66 -10.53
N ILE A 246 -5.34 18.78 -9.53
CA ILE A 246 -6.47 18.60 -8.61
C ILE A 246 -6.43 19.71 -7.55
N ASP A 247 -7.51 20.46 -7.41
CA ASP A 247 -7.74 21.35 -6.28
C ASP A 247 -8.54 20.58 -5.22
N TYR A 248 -7.83 19.92 -4.30
CA TYR A 248 -8.46 19.12 -3.24
C TYR A 248 -9.41 19.91 -2.32
N ALA A 249 -9.34 21.23 -2.34
CA ALA A 249 -10.24 22.07 -1.55
C ALA A 249 -11.55 22.44 -2.29
N ARG A 250 -11.58 22.33 -3.62
CA ARG A 250 -12.68 22.80 -4.46
C ARG A 250 -13.26 21.75 -5.38
N ASP A 251 -12.45 20.83 -5.87
CA ASP A 251 -12.90 19.83 -6.84
C ASP A 251 -13.65 18.69 -6.13
N ALA A 252 -14.84 18.34 -6.66
CA ALA A 252 -15.54 17.15 -6.20
C ALA A 252 -14.83 15.88 -6.75
N PRO A 253 -14.81 14.78 -5.98
CA PRO A 253 -15.37 14.59 -4.63
C PRO A 253 -14.43 15.04 -3.48
N TYR A 254 -13.21 15.49 -3.80
CA TYR A 254 -12.16 15.78 -2.82
C TYR A 254 -12.55 16.85 -1.80
N ALA A 255 -13.25 17.90 -2.27
CA ALA A 255 -13.76 18.96 -1.40
C ALA A 255 -14.74 18.44 -0.34
N ASP A 256 -15.52 17.40 -0.64
CA ASP A 256 -16.46 16.77 0.29
C ASP A 256 -15.71 15.93 1.33
N PHE A 257 -14.68 15.17 0.91
CA PHE A 257 -13.79 14.45 1.84
C PHE A 257 -13.09 15.42 2.81
N GLN A 258 -12.52 16.51 2.28
CA GLN A 258 -11.88 17.53 3.09
C GLN A 258 -12.85 18.20 4.07
N ARG A 259 -14.08 18.46 3.65
CA ARG A 259 -15.13 19.03 4.51
C ARG A 259 -15.45 18.08 5.66
N ALA A 260 -15.65 16.79 5.39
CA ALA A 260 -15.92 15.79 6.44
C ALA A 260 -14.81 15.73 7.48
N VAL A 261 -13.54 15.79 7.05
CA VAL A 261 -12.40 15.83 7.97
C VAL A 261 -12.39 17.12 8.82
N ARG A 262 -12.58 18.29 8.20
CA ARG A 262 -12.62 19.57 8.94
C ARG A 262 -13.76 19.63 9.96
N GLU A 263 -14.88 19.01 9.65
CA GLU A 263 -16.05 18.93 10.54
C GLU A 263 -15.93 17.83 11.61
N GLY A 264 -14.82 17.04 11.58
CA GLY A 264 -14.59 15.93 12.51
C GLY A 264 -15.45 14.71 12.24
N ARG A 265 -16.16 14.67 11.10
CA ARG A 265 -17.00 13.53 10.66
C ARG A 265 -16.22 12.44 9.93
N ALA A 266 -14.97 12.69 9.60
CA ALA A 266 -14.02 11.68 9.15
C ALA A 266 -12.67 11.91 9.82
N ARG A 267 -11.96 10.84 10.14
CA ARG A 267 -10.63 10.90 10.76
C ARG A 267 -9.75 9.80 10.20
N GLY A 268 -8.56 10.18 9.76
CA GLY A 268 -7.53 9.27 9.28
C GLY A 268 -6.40 9.11 10.29
N TRP A 269 -5.92 7.88 10.45
CA TRP A 269 -4.76 7.57 11.28
C TRP A 269 -3.77 6.69 10.55
N PHE A 270 -2.50 6.94 10.82
CA PHE A 270 -1.41 6.05 10.48
C PHE A 270 -1.29 4.98 11.57
N LEU A 271 -1.36 3.73 11.16
CA LEU A 271 -1.26 2.57 12.04
C LEU A 271 0.18 2.01 12.09
N GLY A 272 0.92 2.16 11.01
CA GLY A 272 2.27 1.63 10.94
C GLY A 272 2.78 1.47 9.51
N LEU A 273 4.04 1.08 9.44
CA LEU A 273 4.73 0.74 8.20
C LEU A 273 5.40 -0.63 8.36
N GLY A 274 5.39 -1.42 7.30
CA GLY A 274 6.13 -2.66 7.23
C GLY A 274 6.52 -2.99 5.80
N LEU A 275 7.23 -4.10 5.62
CA LEU A 275 7.56 -4.62 4.30
C LEU A 275 6.83 -5.93 4.07
N ASP A 276 6.25 -6.10 2.92
CA ASP A 276 5.75 -7.40 2.48
C ASP A 276 6.92 -8.42 2.49
N PRO A 277 6.77 -9.57 3.14
CA PRO A 277 7.88 -10.52 3.25
C PRO A 277 8.27 -11.19 1.94
N LEU A 278 7.36 -11.21 0.96
CA LEU A 278 7.58 -11.82 -0.34
C LEU A 278 8.31 -10.88 -1.29
N THR A 279 7.84 -9.65 -1.41
CA THR A 279 8.28 -8.66 -2.41
C THR A 279 9.22 -7.61 -1.84
N TRP A 280 9.28 -7.48 -0.51
CA TRP A 280 9.91 -6.38 0.22
C TRP A 280 9.32 -5.00 -0.11
N LYS A 281 8.15 -4.96 -0.73
CA LYS A 281 7.42 -3.71 -0.96
C LYS A 281 7.11 -3.06 0.40
N PRO A 282 7.40 -1.77 0.58
CA PRO A 282 6.91 -1.05 1.75
C PRO A 282 5.39 -0.92 1.69
N GLU A 283 4.75 -1.09 2.84
CA GLU A 283 3.29 -0.98 2.98
C GLU A 283 2.96 -0.05 4.13
N ILE A 284 2.34 1.08 3.81
CA ILE A 284 1.84 2.07 4.76
C ILE A 284 0.43 1.67 5.13
N CYS A 285 0.21 1.36 6.42
CA CYS A 285 -1.07 0.93 6.95
C CYS A 285 -1.81 2.10 7.57
N LEU A 286 -2.99 2.39 7.06
CA LEU A 286 -3.87 3.46 7.53
C LEU A 286 -5.22 2.89 7.98
N VAL A 287 -5.95 3.69 8.75
CA VAL A 287 -7.39 3.52 8.98
C VAL A 287 -8.07 4.87 8.84
N CYS A 288 -9.22 4.88 8.20
CA CYS A 288 -10.09 6.05 8.13
C CYS A 288 -11.45 5.69 8.72
N VAL A 289 -11.83 6.38 9.79
CA VAL A 289 -13.13 6.23 10.45
C VAL A 289 -14.04 7.37 10.03
N TRP A 290 -15.18 7.02 9.48
CA TRP A 290 -16.21 7.93 8.99
C TRP A 290 -17.44 7.85 9.89
N ASP A 291 -17.97 8.99 10.26
CA ASP A 291 -19.34 9.08 10.74
C ASP A 291 -20.31 8.48 9.72
N ALA A 292 -21.29 7.71 10.19
CA ALA A 292 -22.21 6.99 9.32
C ALA A 292 -22.96 7.90 8.35
N GLN A 293 -23.46 9.04 8.83
CA GLN A 293 -24.20 9.98 7.99
C GLN A 293 -23.28 10.57 6.91
N ALA A 294 -22.06 11.00 7.29
CA ALA A 294 -21.08 11.54 6.33
C ALA A 294 -20.68 10.50 5.28
N PHE A 295 -20.48 9.25 5.71
CA PHE A 295 -20.18 8.15 4.80
C PHE A 295 -21.30 7.94 3.79
N ASP A 296 -22.54 7.81 4.28
CA ASP A 296 -23.72 7.52 3.46
C ASP A 296 -24.02 8.68 2.48
N GLU A 297 -23.80 9.95 2.88
CA GLU A 297 -23.93 11.12 2.03
C GLU A 297 -22.88 11.14 0.90
N ILE A 298 -21.61 10.95 1.23
CA ILE A 298 -20.49 11.08 0.29
C ILE A 298 -20.40 9.88 -0.64
N PHE A 299 -20.61 8.69 -0.12
CA PHE A 299 -20.52 7.44 -0.87
C PHE A 299 -21.89 6.90 -1.32
N ALA A 300 -22.90 7.76 -1.43
CA ALA A 300 -24.26 7.39 -1.89
C ALA A 300 -24.27 6.69 -3.27
N SER A 301 -23.31 7.01 -4.13
CA SER A 301 -23.14 6.40 -5.47
C SER A 301 -22.14 5.24 -5.50
N MET A 302 -21.70 4.76 -4.33
CA MET A 302 -20.72 3.68 -4.21
C MET A 302 -21.17 2.45 -5.02
N GLY A 303 -20.32 2.01 -5.95
CA GLY A 303 -20.56 0.83 -6.77
C GLY A 303 -20.11 -0.45 -6.05
N GLU A 304 -20.78 -1.57 -6.34
CA GLU A 304 -20.32 -2.89 -5.88
C GLU A 304 -19.06 -3.35 -6.64
N ARG A 305 -18.76 -2.75 -7.79
CA ARG A 305 -17.68 -3.15 -8.69
C ARG A 305 -16.97 -1.94 -9.26
N ASN A 306 -15.65 -2.04 -9.34
CA ASN A 306 -14.79 -1.13 -10.08
C ASN A 306 -13.99 -1.88 -11.16
N GLU A 307 -13.04 -1.22 -11.81
CA GLU A 307 -12.21 -1.83 -12.85
C GLU A 307 -11.30 -2.96 -12.30
N GLU A 308 -10.96 -2.95 -11.02
CA GLU A 308 -10.04 -3.93 -10.40
C GLU A 308 -10.76 -5.13 -9.77
N GLY A 309 -12.02 -4.98 -9.31
CA GLY A 309 -12.69 -6.08 -8.61
C GLY A 309 -14.05 -5.75 -8.03
N VAL A 310 -14.37 -6.42 -6.94
CA VAL A 310 -15.64 -6.30 -6.20
C VAL A 310 -15.39 -5.78 -4.81
N LEU A 311 -16.06 -4.68 -4.46
CA LEU A 311 -16.10 -4.21 -3.09
C LEU A 311 -17.00 -5.12 -2.26
N VAL A 312 -16.45 -5.74 -1.22
CA VAL A 312 -17.20 -6.61 -0.31
C VAL A 312 -17.86 -5.74 0.75
N VAL A 313 -19.15 -5.52 0.58
CA VAL A 313 -19.94 -4.59 1.40
C VAL A 313 -20.84 -5.29 2.43
N GLY A 314 -20.59 -6.55 2.73
CA GLY A 314 -21.41 -7.29 3.74
C GLY A 314 -22.87 -7.40 3.35
N THR A 315 -23.77 -7.45 4.36
CA THR A 315 -25.22 -7.55 4.15
C THR A 315 -25.81 -6.27 3.59
N ARG A 316 -26.49 -6.36 2.46
CA ARG A 316 -27.26 -5.25 1.88
C ARG A 316 -28.38 -4.86 2.84
N ALA A 317 -28.27 -3.72 3.49
CA ALA A 317 -29.39 -3.16 4.24
C ALA A 317 -30.41 -2.54 3.27
N GLN A 318 -31.68 -2.44 3.67
CA GLN A 318 -32.74 -1.87 2.83
C GLN A 318 -32.51 -0.40 2.46
N GLU A 319 -31.56 0.29 3.10
CA GLU A 319 -31.27 1.74 2.96
C GLU A 319 -29.80 2.05 2.62
N GLY A 320 -29.01 1.10 2.13
CA GLY A 320 -27.62 1.34 1.73
C GLY A 320 -26.65 0.24 2.12
N TYR A 321 -25.37 0.40 1.76
CA TYR A 321 -24.30 -0.55 2.07
C TYR A 321 -23.73 -0.25 3.46
N ARG A 322 -23.90 -1.15 4.42
CA ARG A 322 -23.38 -0.96 5.79
C ARG A 322 -21.93 -1.45 5.97
N GLY A 323 -21.47 -2.35 5.13
CA GLY A 323 -20.16 -3.00 5.28
C GLY A 323 -20.21 -4.28 6.12
N ILE A 324 -19.03 -4.79 6.48
CA ILE A 324 -18.83 -5.97 7.32
C ILE A 324 -18.79 -5.50 8.78
N PRO A 325 -19.58 -6.08 9.72
CA PRO A 325 -19.54 -5.67 11.12
C PRO A 325 -18.13 -5.77 11.72
N PHE A 326 -17.67 -4.70 12.37
CA PHE A 326 -16.34 -4.60 12.98
C PHE A 326 -16.30 -5.33 14.33
N THR A 327 -16.39 -6.65 14.27
CA THR A 327 -16.35 -7.56 15.43
C THR A 327 -15.06 -8.36 15.45
N ALA A 328 -14.71 -8.93 16.62
CA ALA A 328 -13.52 -9.79 16.75
C ALA A 328 -13.50 -10.90 15.70
N ASP A 329 -14.62 -11.61 15.55
CA ASP A 329 -14.73 -12.76 14.64
C ASP A 329 -14.50 -12.34 13.18
N ASN A 330 -15.11 -11.25 12.73
CA ASN A 330 -14.97 -10.77 11.37
C ASN A 330 -13.56 -10.22 11.12
N VAL A 331 -13.07 -9.33 12.00
CA VAL A 331 -11.75 -8.71 11.83
C VAL A 331 -10.65 -9.76 11.87
N LEU A 332 -10.66 -10.65 12.87
CA LEU A 332 -9.65 -11.72 12.98
C LEU A 332 -9.82 -12.75 11.87
N GLY A 333 -11.06 -13.07 11.47
CA GLY A 333 -11.32 -13.95 10.34
C GLY A 333 -10.63 -13.50 9.06
N TYR A 334 -10.71 -12.20 8.70
CA TYR A 334 -10.00 -11.65 7.55
C TYR A 334 -8.50 -11.48 7.80
N ALA A 335 -8.08 -11.07 9.01
CA ALA A 335 -6.67 -10.88 9.35
C ALA A 335 -5.87 -12.20 9.33
N GLU A 336 -6.50 -13.32 9.62
CA GLU A 336 -5.87 -14.65 9.62
C GLU A 336 -6.03 -15.39 8.27
N HIS A 337 -6.96 -14.94 7.42
CA HIS A 337 -7.22 -15.59 6.16
C HIS A 337 -6.04 -15.47 5.19
N ALA A 338 -5.58 -16.61 4.65
CA ALA A 338 -4.40 -16.66 3.78
C ALA A 338 -4.58 -15.90 2.44
N GLY A 339 -5.83 -15.72 1.98
CA GLY A 339 -6.16 -14.95 0.78
C GLY A 339 -6.23 -13.44 1.03
N THR A 340 -6.12 -12.96 2.26
CA THR A 340 -6.01 -11.52 2.53
C THR A 340 -4.56 -11.07 2.41
N LEU A 341 -4.32 -10.01 1.65
CA LEU A 341 -2.98 -9.46 1.43
C LEU A 341 -2.31 -9.03 2.75
N PRO A 342 -0.98 -9.17 2.87
CA PRO A 342 -0.25 -8.88 4.10
C PRO A 342 -0.51 -7.49 4.69
N ALA A 343 -0.57 -6.44 3.85
CA ALA A 343 -0.89 -5.09 4.30
C ALA A 343 -2.32 -4.97 4.85
N GLY A 344 -3.31 -5.58 4.18
CA GLY A 344 -4.69 -5.62 4.66
C GLY A 344 -4.83 -6.35 6.00
N ARG A 345 -4.12 -7.47 6.17
CA ARG A 345 -4.05 -8.19 7.45
C ARG A 345 -3.45 -7.32 8.55
N ALA A 346 -2.39 -6.57 8.23
CA ALA A 346 -1.77 -5.65 9.19
C ALA A 346 -2.71 -4.50 9.58
N CYS A 347 -3.40 -3.88 8.61
CA CYS A 347 -4.40 -2.84 8.88
C CYS A 347 -5.49 -3.34 9.84
N LEU A 348 -6.07 -4.51 9.56
CA LEU A 348 -7.10 -5.13 10.40
C LEU A 348 -6.58 -5.43 11.82
N THR A 349 -5.42 -6.08 11.92
CA THR A 349 -4.81 -6.43 13.21
C THR A 349 -4.52 -5.18 14.06
N LEU A 350 -3.94 -4.14 13.45
CA LEU A 350 -3.59 -2.92 14.14
C LEU A 350 -4.82 -2.10 14.52
N ALA A 351 -5.80 -1.98 13.62
CA ALA A 351 -7.07 -1.30 13.92
C ALA A 351 -7.81 -1.99 15.07
N TRP A 352 -7.85 -3.32 15.07
CA TRP A 352 -8.46 -4.06 16.18
C TRP A 352 -7.72 -3.86 17.50
N ARG A 353 -6.39 -3.88 17.49
CA ARG A 353 -5.55 -3.60 18.65
C ARG A 353 -5.87 -2.24 19.28
N TRP A 354 -6.04 -1.22 18.46
CA TRP A 354 -6.28 0.16 18.89
C TRP A 354 -7.73 0.63 18.73
N ARG A 355 -8.70 -0.31 18.66
CA ARG A 355 -10.10 0.04 18.42
C ARG A 355 -10.68 1.06 19.41
N ARG A 356 -10.22 1.03 20.67
CA ARG A 356 -10.68 1.99 21.70
C ARG A 356 -10.13 3.40 21.44
N GLU A 357 -8.86 3.50 21.07
CA GLU A 357 -8.21 4.76 20.71
C GLU A 357 -8.80 5.34 19.41
N LEU A 358 -9.29 4.49 18.53
CA LEU A 358 -9.96 4.84 17.29
C LEU A 358 -11.46 5.17 17.49
N GLY A 359 -12.01 4.95 18.70
CA GLY A 359 -13.43 5.15 18.98
C GLY A 359 -14.33 4.07 18.39
N LEU A 360 -13.83 2.83 18.25
CA LEU A 360 -14.53 1.70 17.62
C LEU A 360 -14.93 0.59 18.63
N GLY A 361 -15.02 0.87 19.92
CA GLY A 361 -15.38 -0.13 20.92
C GLY A 361 -15.26 0.27 22.36
#